data_c3d19e34db59a622e85fac203e968c28
#
_entry.id   c3d19e34db59a622e85fac203e968c28
#
_cell.length_a   1.000
_cell.length_b   1.000
_cell.length_c   1.000
_cell.angle_alpha   90.00
_cell.angle_beta   90.00
_cell.angle_gamma   90.00
#
_symmetry.space_group_name_H-M   'P 1'
#
loop_
_entity.id
_entity.type
_entity.pdbx_description
1 polymer ?
#
loop_
_entity_poly.entity_id
_entity_poly.type
_entity_poly.pdbx_seq_one_letter_code
_entity_poly.pdbx_strand_id
1 'polypeptide(L)'
;MNTMHEIKPGQSIELLKELHILTRDGKMNQDSRRKLKQVYHLYQFIEPLLQEIQRDHADIKLVDHGAGKSYLGFILYDLFFKSLQGAPHITGIETREELVAHSRELAARLGFSGMSFLNLSVAESIESDKLPAKVDVVTALHACDTATDDAIHFALKKQAQFIVLAPCCQAEVASVLRKNKGKQLAKNSLTELWRHPIHTREFGSHVTNVLRCLQLEAHGYQVTVTELVGWEHSMKNELIIANYKNLPRQRAAERLNEVLQTLGLEEMNGRFFAGMD
;
A
#
# COMPACT_ATOMS: atom_id res chain seq x y z
N MET A 1 4.81 25.66 24.40
CA MET A 1 5.66 24.59 23.86
C MET A 1 5.91 24.91 22.38
N ASN A 2 7.18 24.93 21.99
CA ASN A 2 7.58 25.42 20.67
C ASN A 2 7.27 24.35 19.61
N THR A 3 6.26 24.54 18.78
CA THR A 3 5.76 23.62 17.75
C THR A 3 6.82 23.28 16.68
N MET A 4 7.86 24.10 16.53
CA MET A 4 8.92 23.92 15.54
C MET A 4 9.84 22.70 15.80
N HIS A 5 9.93 22.22 17.05
CA HIS A 5 10.78 21.04 17.36
C HIS A 5 10.18 19.69 16.94
N GLU A 6 8.89 19.65 16.64
CA GLU A 6 8.19 18.41 16.23
C GLU A 6 8.17 18.21 14.71
N ILE A 7 8.47 19.27 13.93
CA ILE A 7 8.50 19.25 12.46
C ILE A 7 9.92 19.00 11.99
N LYS A 8 10.10 18.11 11.02
CA LYS A 8 11.44 17.82 10.48
C LYS A 8 12.03 19.07 9.79
N PRO A 9 13.35 19.32 9.93
CA PRO A 9 13.99 20.44 9.25
C PRO A 9 13.77 20.43 7.74
N GLY A 10 13.44 21.58 7.16
CA GLY A 10 13.19 21.74 5.73
C GLY A 10 11.82 21.29 5.24
N GLN A 11 10.95 20.77 6.11
CA GLN A 11 9.59 20.36 5.74
C GLN A 11 8.70 21.58 5.48
N SER A 12 7.87 21.49 4.44
CA SER A 12 6.97 22.56 4.02
C SER A 12 5.82 22.77 5.01
N ILE A 13 5.81 23.94 5.67
CA ILE A 13 4.70 24.35 6.56
C ILE A 13 3.41 24.52 5.77
N GLU A 14 3.48 25.01 4.53
CA GLU A 14 2.33 25.16 3.66
C GLU A 14 1.70 23.79 3.35
N LEU A 15 2.51 22.80 2.98
CA LEU A 15 2.04 21.44 2.79
C LEU A 15 1.35 20.90 4.04
N LEU A 16 1.95 21.05 5.22
CA LEU A 16 1.36 20.55 6.46
C LEU A 16 0.00 21.21 6.81
N LYS A 17 -0.19 22.48 6.42
CA LYS A 17 -1.49 23.17 6.52
C LYS A 17 -2.51 22.59 5.55
N GLU A 18 -2.15 22.40 4.29
CA GLU A 18 -3.01 21.83 3.26
C GLU A 18 -3.44 20.39 3.57
N LEU A 19 -2.56 19.61 4.15
CA LEU A 19 -2.86 18.26 4.63
C LEU A 19 -3.64 18.25 5.96
N HIS A 20 -4.02 19.42 6.49
CA HIS A 20 -4.68 19.56 7.79
C HIS A 20 -3.93 18.88 8.95
N ILE A 21 -2.61 18.77 8.83
CA ILE A 21 -1.71 18.38 9.91
C ILE A 21 -1.45 19.58 10.82
N LEU A 22 -1.31 20.76 10.26
CA LEU A 22 -1.31 22.01 11.01
C LEU A 22 -2.65 22.74 10.86
N THR A 23 -2.99 23.58 11.83
CA THR A 23 -4.09 24.52 11.70
C THR A 23 -3.76 25.59 10.64
N ARG A 24 -4.77 26.33 10.14
CA ARG A 24 -4.56 27.45 9.20
C ARG A 24 -3.56 28.48 9.72
N ASP A 25 -3.53 28.70 11.03
CA ASP A 25 -2.58 29.61 11.70
C ASP A 25 -1.18 28.99 11.90
N GLY A 26 -0.94 27.76 11.41
CA GLY A 26 0.33 27.07 11.57
C GLY A 26 0.58 26.50 12.99
N LYS A 27 -0.46 26.43 13.82
CA LYS A 27 -0.37 25.87 15.16
C LYS A 27 -0.59 24.37 15.15
N MET A 28 -0.02 23.70 16.14
CA MET A 28 -0.16 22.26 16.35
C MET A 28 -1.05 22.00 17.56
N ASN A 29 -2.19 21.37 17.34
CA ASN A 29 -3.06 20.85 18.40
C ASN A 29 -2.78 19.34 18.65
N GLN A 30 -3.54 18.71 19.53
CA GLN A 30 -3.35 17.28 19.87
C GLN A 30 -3.63 16.37 18.69
N ASP A 31 -4.67 16.64 17.88
CA ASP A 31 -4.99 15.89 16.67
C ASP A 31 -3.90 16.03 15.60
N SER A 32 -3.37 17.25 15.43
CA SER A 32 -2.23 17.55 14.56
C SER A 32 -1.00 16.71 14.91
N ARG A 33 -0.66 16.63 16.20
CA ARG A 33 0.48 15.81 16.68
C ARG A 33 0.28 14.33 16.38
N ARG A 34 -0.95 13.84 16.59
CA ARG A 34 -1.29 12.45 16.30
C ARG A 34 -1.10 12.12 14.83
N LYS A 35 -1.65 12.96 13.93
CA LYS A 35 -1.51 12.82 12.47
C LYS A 35 -0.04 12.87 12.04
N LEU A 36 0.72 13.84 12.53
CA LEU A 36 2.13 13.99 12.19
C LEU A 36 2.94 12.77 12.64
N LYS A 37 2.70 12.27 13.85
CA LYS A 37 3.34 11.05 14.36
C LYS A 37 3.04 9.83 13.50
N GLN A 38 1.79 9.66 13.06
CA GLN A 38 1.41 8.56 12.16
C GLN A 38 2.12 8.66 10.80
N VAL A 39 2.18 9.86 10.22
CA VAL A 39 2.88 10.12 8.96
C VAL A 39 4.37 9.82 9.07
N TYR A 40 5.02 10.29 10.13
CA TYR A 40 6.44 10.02 10.34
C TYR A 40 6.72 8.55 10.62
N HIS A 41 5.82 7.87 11.31
CA HIS A 41 5.97 6.44 11.54
C HIS A 41 5.94 5.67 10.22
N LEU A 42 5.00 5.97 9.34
CA LEU A 42 4.96 5.37 8.00
C LEU A 42 6.22 5.74 7.17
N TYR A 43 6.64 7.00 7.23
CA TYR A 43 7.85 7.46 6.55
C TYR A 43 9.09 6.66 6.99
N GLN A 44 9.21 6.33 8.28
CA GLN A 44 10.33 5.53 8.83
C GLN A 44 10.44 4.12 8.20
N PHE A 45 9.34 3.53 7.75
CA PHE A 45 9.38 2.25 7.02
C PHE A 45 9.80 2.42 5.56
N ILE A 46 9.46 3.53 4.93
CA ILE A 46 9.69 3.75 3.49
C ILE A 46 11.05 4.39 3.24
N GLU A 47 11.51 5.31 4.10
CA GLU A 47 12.80 6.00 3.95
C GLU A 47 13.99 5.06 3.72
N PRO A 48 14.19 3.97 4.50
CA PRO A 48 15.30 3.04 4.27
C PRO A 48 15.25 2.35 2.90
N LEU A 49 14.05 2.08 2.38
CA LEU A 49 13.85 1.48 1.06
C LEU A 49 14.27 2.45 -0.05
N LEU A 50 13.87 3.72 0.08
CA LEU A 50 14.28 4.78 -0.85
C LEU A 50 15.78 5.03 -0.80
N GLN A 51 16.38 4.98 0.39
CA GLN A 51 17.84 5.10 0.56
C GLN A 51 18.59 3.92 -0.06
N GLU A 52 18.03 2.70 -0.02
CA GLU A 52 18.61 1.53 -0.70
C GLU A 52 18.64 1.76 -2.21
N ILE A 53 17.52 2.20 -2.82
CA ILE A 53 17.45 2.51 -4.26
C ILE A 53 18.40 3.65 -4.63
N GLN A 54 18.45 4.71 -3.81
CA GLN A 54 19.29 5.90 -4.08
C GLN A 54 20.79 5.57 -4.22
N ARG A 55 21.27 4.48 -3.61
CA ARG A 55 22.65 4.01 -3.77
C ARG A 55 22.94 3.52 -5.17
N ASP A 56 21.90 3.00 -5.86
CA ASP A 56 22.02 2.44 -7.20
C ASP A 56 21.76 3.52 -8.28
N HIS A 57 20.76 4.37 -8.07
CA HIS A 57 20.41 5.48 -8.97
C HIS A 57 19.57 6.57 -8.28
N ALA A 58 19.61 7.79 -8.81
CA ALA A 58 18.87 8.93 -8.26
C ALA A 58 17.46 9.10 -8.86
N ASP A 59 17.18 8.51 -10.02
CA ASP A 59 15.92 8.67 -10.77
C ASP A 59 14.83 7.72 -10.26
N ILE A 60 14.57 7.74 -8.95
CA ILE A 60 13.61 6.86 -8.28
C ILE A 60 12.20 7.12 -8.80
N LYS A 61 11.51 6.05 -9.20
CA LYS A 61 10.12 6.08 -9.68
C LYS A 61 9.21 5.37 -8.68
N LEU A 62 8.32 6.13 -8.05
CA LEU A 62 7.32 5.63 -7.12
C LEU A 62 5.92 5.80 -7.71
N VAL A 63 5.10 4.76 -7.60
CA VAL A 63 3.66 4.83 -7.95
C VAL A 63 2.83 4.55 -6.71
N ASP A 64 1.92 5.49 -6.37
CA ASP A 64 1.01 5.40 -5.23
C ASP A 64 -0.42 5.13 -5.72
N HIS A 65 -0.93 3.94 -5.43
CA HIS A 65 -2.24 3.48 -5.86
C HIS A 65 -3.33 3.80 -4.82
N GLY A 66 -4.49 4.27 -5.31
CA GLY A 66 -5.56 4.73 -4.44
C GLY A 66 -5.12 5.94 -3.64
N ALA A 67 -4.37 6.85 -4.28
CA ALA A 67 -3.66 7.93 -3.62
C ALA A 67 -4.58 8.87 -2.81
N GLY A 68 -5.87 8.93 -3.13
CA GLY A 68 -6.82 9.81 -2.46
C GLY A 68 -6.37 11.27 -2.57
N LYS A 69 -6.15 11.93 -1.42
CA LYS A 69 -5.54 13.27 -1.35
C LYS A 69 -4.00 13.22 -1.44
N SER A 70 -3.44 12.07 -1.75
CA SER A 70 -2.00 11.82 -1.89
C SER A 70 -1.13 12.26 -0.70
N TYR A 71 -1.66 12.13 0.52
CA TYR A 71 -0.92 12.49 1.74
C TYR A 71 0.47 11.86 1.78
N LEU A 72 0.55 10.55 1.50
CA LEU A 72 1.82 9.85 1.49
C LEU A 72 2.75 10.39 0.41
N GLY A 73 2.27 10.50 -0.83
CA GLY A 73 3.06 10.99 -1.95
C GLY A 73 3.66 12.37 -1.68
N PHE A 74 2.85 13.32 -1.18
CA PHE A 74 3.30 14.66 -0.82
C PHE A 74 4.34 14.66 0.31
N ILE A 75 4.15 13.85 1.36
CA ILE A 75 5.10 13.77 2.46
C ILE A 75 6.43 13.13 2.02
N LEU A 76 6.37 12.06 1.21
CA LEU A 76 7.58 11.45 0.65
C LEU A 76 8.33 12.43 -0.25
N TYR A 77 7.60 13.19 -1.08
CA TYR A 77 8.22 14.20 -1.92
C TYR A 77 8.90 15.29 -1.09
N ASP A 78 8.21 15.84 -0.12
CA ASP A 78 8.70 16.92 0.74
C ASP A 78 9.90 16.50 1.61
N LEU A 79 9.90 15.27 2.14
CA LEU A 79 10.95 14.80 3.04
C LEU A 79 12.14 14.15 2.34
N PHE A 80 11.97 13.62 1.12
CA PHE A 80 12.99 12.84 0.46
C PHE A 80 13.23 13.28 -1.00
N PHE A 81 12.21 13.20 -1.85
CA PHE A 81 12.35 13.33 -3.30
C PHE A 81 12.84 14.72 -3.75
N LYS A 82 12.40 15.80 -3.11
CA LYS A 82 12.79 17.17 -3.49
C LYS A 82 14.28 17.46 -3.32
N SER A 83 14.98 16.66 -2.52
CA SER A 83 16.43 16.81 -2.29
C SER A 83 17.29 15.96 -3.24
N LEU A 84 16.67 15.06 -4.00
CA LEU A 84 17.39 14.20 -4.94
C LEU A 84 17.83 14.97 -6.18
N GLN A 85 18.98 14.58 -6.70
CA GLN A 85 19.44 15.01 -8.03
C GLN A 85 18.83 14.10 -9.10
N GLY A 86 18.78 14.55 -10.37
CA GLY A 86 18.23 13.77 -11.46
C GLY A 86 16.74 14.04 -11.70
N ALA A 87 15.98 13.03 -12.10
CA ALA A 87 14.56 13.11 -12.42
C ALA A 87 13.69 12.13 -11.58
N PRO A 88 13.82 12.17 -10.22
CA PRO A 88 12.98 11.33 -9.36
C PRO A 88 11.52 11.73 -9.51
N HIS A 89 10.61 10.74 -9.49
CA HIS A 89 9.21 11.00 -9.79
C HIS A 89 8.25 10.17 -8.93
N ILE A 90 7.20 10.83 -8.44
CA ILE A 90 6.05 10.19 -7.78
C ILE A 90 4.82 10.35 -8.65
N THR A 91 4.17 9.23 -8.99
CA THR A 91 2.88 9.24 -9.69
C THR A 91 1.78 8.74 -8.75
N GLY A 92 0.80 9.60 -8.45
CA GLY A 92 -0.42 9.23 -7.73
C GLY A 92 -1.50 8.75 -8.70
N ILE A 93 -2.13 7.62 -8.41
CA ILE A 93 -3.24 7.06 -9.20
C ILE A 93 -4.50 7.08 -8.33
N GLU A 94 -5.56 7.73 -8.83
CA GLU A 94 -6.84 7.86 -8.14
C GLU A 94 -7.99 7.91 -9.16
N THR A 95 -9.09 7.26 -8.83
CA THR A 95 -10.29 7.19 -9.71
C THR A 95 -11.16 8.44 -9.65
N ARG A 96 -11.07 9.22 -8.57
CA ARG A 96 -11.87 10.43 -8.36
C ARG A 96 -11.16 11.64 -8.96
N GLU A 97 -11.68 12.12 -10.10
CA GLU A 97 -11.07 13.25 -10.84
C GLU A 97 -10.92 14.52 -9.99
N GLU A 98 -11.86 14.80 -9.09
CA GLU A 98 -11.77 15.96 -8.21
C GLU A 98 -10.55 15.91 -7.27
N LEU A 99 -10.14 14.71 -6.83
CA LEU A 99 -8.95 14.54 -6.01
C LEU A 99 -7.68 14.62 -6.84
N VAL A 100 -7.71 14.09 -8.05
CA VAL A 100 -6.60 14.20 -9.00
C VAL A 100 -6.35 15.66 -9.36
N ALA A 101 -7.40 16.43 -9.71
CA ALA A 101 -7.31 17.84 -10.02
C ALA A 101 -6.77 18.65 -8.84
N HIS A 102 -7.28 18.40 -7.63
CA HIS A 102 -6.80 19.06 -6.41
C HIS A 102 -5.33 18.76 -6.13
N SER A 103 -4.90 17.50 -6.30
CA SER A 103 -3.51 17.12 -6.08
C SER A 103 -2.56 17.73 -7.11
N ARG A 104 -2.98 17.83 -8.39
CA ARG A 104 -2.22 18.54 -9.43
C ARG A 104 -2.03 20.01 -9.09
N GLU A 105 -3.12 20.68 -8.68
CA GLU A 105 -3.08 22.09 -8.27
C GLU A 105 -2.16 22.31 -7.07
N LEU A 106 -2.27 21.45 -6.05
CA LEU A 106 -1.42 21.52 -4.85
C LEU A 106 0.06 21.31 -5.19
N ALA A 107 0.40 20.31 -6.00
CA ALA A 107 1.76 20.05 -6.43
C ALA A 107 2.36 21.23 -7.20
N ALA A 108 1.57 21.85 -8.12
CA ALA A 108 1.99 23.01 -8.88
C ALA A 108 2.25 24.22 -7.95
N ARG A 109 1.34 24.49 -6.99
CA ARG A 109 1.46 25.58 -6.03
C ARG A 109 2.68 25.42 -5.11
N LEU A 110 3.00 24.19 -4.71
CA LEU A 110 4.17 23.89 -3.88
C LEU A 110 5.50 23.78 -4.69
N GLY A 111 5.45 23.87 -6.03
CA GLY A 111 6.61 23.68 -6.88
C GLY A 111 7.16 22.24 -6.91
N PHE A 112 6.32 21.25 -6.64
CA PHE A 112 6.68 19.83 -6.62
C PHE A 112 6.64 19.24 -8.03
N SER A 113 7.59 19.64 -8.88
CA SER A 113 7.65 19.31 -10.31
C SER A 113 7.86 17.82 -10.61
N GLY A 114 8.40 17.05 -9.65
CA GLY A 114 8.57 15.60 -9.76
C GLY A 114 7.34 14.81 -9.31
N MET A 115 6.15 15.43 -9.26
CA MET A 115 4.89 14.74 -8.96
C MET A 115 3.92 14.82 -10.14
N SER A 116 3.24 13.72 -10.42
CA SER A 116 2.12 13.67 -11.37
C SER A 116 0.95 12.86 -10.80
N PHE A 117 -0.24 13.11 -11.34
CA PHE A 117 -1.46 12.44 -10.89
C PHE A 117 -2.28 11.99 -12.09
N LEU A 118 -2.69 10.72 -12.10
CA LEU A 118 -3.46 10.12 -13.16
C LEU A 118 -4.84 9.71 -12.66
N ASN A 119 -5.87 10.09 -13.42
CA ASN A 119 -7.23 9.62 -13.18
C ASN A 119 -7.40 8.26 -13.85
N LEU A 120 -7.09 7.20 -13.11
CA LEU A 120 -7.17 5.81 -13.52
C LEU A 120 -7.59 4.96 -12.33
N SER A 121 -8.28 3.85 -12.60
CA SER A 121 -8.34 2.75 -11.65
C SER A 121 -7.00 2.04 -11.58
N VAL A 122 -6.78 1.26 -10.50
CA VAL A 122 -5.55 0.47 -10.38
C VAL A 122 -5.44 -0.53 -11.53
N ALA A 123 -6.55 -1.18 -11.89
CA ALA A 123 -6.60 -2.13 -13.01
C ALA A 123 -6.23 -1.45 -14.36
N GLU A 124 -6.79 -0.28 -14.65
CA GLU A 124 -6.44 0.47 -15.88
C GLU A 124 -4.97 0.89 -15.91
N SER A 125 -4.36 1.14 -14.75
CA SER A 125 -2.96 1.53 -14.66
C SER A 125 -1.99 0.43 -15.10
N ILE A 126 -2.39 -0.84 -15.00
CA ILE A 126 -1.56 -2.00 -15.39
C ILE A 126 -1.18 -1.92 -16.87
N GLU A 127 -2.13 -1.54 -17.72
CA GLU A 127 -1.95 -1.48 -19.18
C GLU A 127 -1.61 -0.06 -19.69
N SER A 128 -1.52 0.93 -18.80
CA SER A 128 -1.32 2.32 -19.20
C SER A 128 0.11 2.57 -19.71
N ASP A 129 0.22 3.18 -20.88
CA ASP A 129 1.45 3.69 -21.49
C ASP A 129 1.97 4.99 -20.84
N LYS A 130 1.11 5.65 -20.04
CA LYS A 130 1.47 6.85 -19.26
C LYS A 130 2.40 6.57 -18.09
N LEU A 131 2.58 5.29 -17.74
CA LEU A 131 3.42 4.86 -16.65
C LEU A 131 4.70 4.20 -17.18
N PRO A 132 5.83 4.34 -16.46
CA PRO A 132 7.09 3.74 -16.88
C PRO A 132 6.98 2.21 -16.98
N ALA A 133 7.80 1.61 -17.85
CA ALA A 133 7.86 0.15 -18.01
C ALA A 133 8.34 -0.54 -16.72
N LYS A 134 9.24 0.10 -15.97
CA LYS A 134 9.74 -0.35 -14.67
C LYS A 134 9.53 0.73 -13.62
N VAL A 135 9.15 0.31 -12.42
CA VAL A 135 8.90 1.17 -11.25
C VAL A 135 9.76 0.65 -10.09
N ASP A 136 10.33 1.53 -9.29
CA ASP A 136 11.16 1.11 -8.15
C ASP A 136 10.32 0.78 -6.92
N VAL A 137 9.32 1.62 -6.63
CA VAL A 137 8.46 1.46 -5.46
C VAL A 137 6.99 1.56 -5.86
N VAL A 138 6.18 0.62 -5.38
CA VAL A 138 4.72 0.71 -5.44
C VAL A 138 4.17 0.80 -4.04
N THR A 139 3.34 1.80 -3.78
CA THR A 139 2.59 1.95 -2.53
C THR A 139 1.09 1.82 -2.76
N ALA A 140 0.37 1.20 -1.83
CA ALA A 140 -1.08 1.10 -1.84
C ALA A 140 -1.60 1.10 -0.39
N LEU A 141 -1.79 2.30 0.16
CA LEU A 141 -2.21 2.48 1.55
C LEU A 141 -3.72 2.67 1.70
N HIS A 142 -4.38 3.12 0.65
CA HIS A 142 -5.82 3.40 0.62
C HIS A 142 -6.54 2.67 -0.51
N ALA A 143 -5.88 1.74 -1.19
CA ALA A 143 -6.50 0.84 -2.14
C ALA A 143 -7.28 -0.23 -1.37
N CYS A 144 -8.61 -0.10 -1.38
CA CYS A 144 -9.49 -0.99 -0.63
C CYS A 144 -9.82 -2.26 -1.41
N ASP A 145 -10.02 -3.37 -0.67
CA ASP A 145 -10.46 -4.68 -1.18
C ASP A 145 -9.59 -5.16 -2.36
N THR A 146 -10.19 -5.45 -3.50
CA THR A 146 -9.50 -5.98 -4.69
C THR A 146 -8.52 -4.99 -5.33
N ALA A 147 -8.67 -3.68 -5.11
CA ALA A 147 -7.72 -2.70 -5.61
C ALA A 147 -6.30 -2.87 -5.01
N THR A 148 -6.18 -3.47 -3.80
CA THR A 148 -4.87 -3.86 -3.27
C THR A 148 -4.24 -5.00 -4.09
N ASP A 149 -5.06 -5.96 -4.54
CA ASP A 149 -4.60 -7.09 -5.37
C ASP A 149 -4.20 -6.62 -6.76
N ASP A 150 -4.96 -5.66 -7.33
CA ASP A 150 -4.60 -5.01 -8.59
C ASP A 150 -3.28 -4.22 -8.47
N ALA A 151 -3.03 -3.56 -7.32
CA ALA A 151 -1.75 -2.89 -7.05
C ALA A 151 -0.58 -3.89 -6.96
N ILE A 152 -0.79 -5.07 -6.36
CA ILE A 152 0.19 -6.15 -6.38
C ILE A 152 0.46 -6.58 -7.82
N HIS A 153 -0.59 -6.86 -8.61
CA HIS A 153 -0.45 -7.26 -10.01
C HIS A 153 0.30 -6.19 -10.83
N PHE A 154 -0.04 -4.92 -10.66
CA PHE A 154 0.71 -3.81 -11.26
C PHE A 154 2.20 -3.86 -10.87
N ALA A 155 2.49 -3.98 -9.58
CA ALA A 155 3.86 -4.00 -9.07
C ALA A 155 4.68 -5.16 -9.64
N LEU A 156 4.08 -6.35 -9.72
CA LEU A 156 4.71 -7.54 -10.32
C LEU A 156 4.98 -7.32 -11.81
N LYS A 157 4.02 -6.81 -12.57
CA LYS A 157 4.16 -6.52 -14.01
C LYS A 157 5.21 -5.44 -14.28
N LYS A 158 5.29 -4.40 -13.45
CA LYS A 158 6.28 -3.33 -13.53
C LYS A 158 7.62 -3.65 -12.86
N GLN A 159 7.79 -4.89 -12.38
CA GLN A 159 9.02 -5.38 -11.74
C GLN A 159 9.50 -4.47 -10.59
N ALA A 160 8.57 -4.04 -9.74
CA ALA A 160 8.89 -3.17 -8.63
C ALA A 160 9.91 -3.82 -7.69
N GLN A 161 10.91 -3.07 -7.25
CA GLN A 161 11.87 -3.54 -6.26
C GLN A 161 11.25 -3.62 -4.87
N PHE A 162 10.43 -2.62 -4.53
CA PHE A 162 9.72 -2.58 -3.25
C PHE A 162 8.22 -2.39 -3.43
N ILE A 163 7.44 -3.08 -2.59
CA ILE A 163 6.00 -2.95 -2.54
C ILE A 163 5.61 -2.70 -1.08
N VAL A 164 4.82 -1.65 -0.81
CA VAL A 164 4.37 -1.28 0.53
C VAL A 164 2.85 -1.16 0.55
N LEU A 165 2.20 -2.05 1.27
CA LEU A 165 0.75 -2.16 1.32
C LEU A 165 0.24 -1.96 2.76
N ALA A 166 -0.79 -1.15 2.94
CA ALA A 166 -1.55 -1.08 4.19
C ALA A 166 -3.02 -1.46 3.91
N PRO A 167 -3.33 -2.76 3.86
CA PRO A 167 -4.68 -3.23 3.54
C PRO A 167 -5.65 -2.86 4.66
N CYS A 168 -6.73 -2.14 4.31
CA CYS A 168 -7.70 -1.64 5.30
C CYS A 168 -9.06 -2.35 5.23
N CYS A 169 -9.47 -2.83 4.06
CA CYS A 169 -10.78 -3.45 3.83
C CYS A 169 -10.59 -4.65 2.90
N GLN A 170 -11.02 -5.83 3.35
CA GLN A 170 -11.00 -7.06 2.55
C GLN A 170 -12.31 -7.79 2.80
N ALA A 171 -13.10 -7.97 1.75
CA ALA A 171 -14.43 -8.61 1.85
C ALA A 171 -14.57 -9.85 0.96
N GLU A 172 -13.76 -9.96 -0.10
CA GLU A 172 -13.92 -11.00 -1.11
C GLU A 172 -13.72 -12.41 -0.54
N VAL A 173 -12.62 -12.68 0.17
CA VAL A 173 -12.37 -13.98 0.82
C VAL A 173 -13.45 -14.31 1.85
N ALA A 174 -13.85 -13.34 2.67
CA ALA A 174 -14.93 -13.53 3.64
C ALA A 174 -16.27 -13.90 2.98
N SER A 175 -16.54 -13.35 1.78
CA SER A 175 -17.73 -13.68 1.00
C SER A 175 -17.70 -15.13 0.51
N VAL A 176 -16.57 -15.58 -0.03
CA VAL A 176 -16.38 -16.97 -0.50
C VAL A 176 -16.45 -17.96 0.67
N LEU A 177 -15.80 -17.67 1.79
CA LEU A 177 -15.88 -18.49 3.01
C LEU A 177 -17.31 -18.64 3.50
N ARG A 178 -18.12 -17.56 3.46
CA ARG A 178 -19.53 -17.59 3.84
C ARG A 178 -20.36 -18.47 2.90
N LYS A 179 -20.17 -18.32 1.60
CA LYS A 179 -20.83 -19.08 0.54
C LYS A 179 -20.55 -20.58 0.68
N ASN A 180 -19.30 -20.96 0.96
CA ASN A 180 -18.85 -22.35 1.00
C ASN A 180 -18.98 -23.00 2.40
N LYS A 181 -19.38 -22.24 3.41
CA LYS A 181 -19.42 -22.65 4.83
C LYS A 181 -20.11 -24.00 5.07
N GLY A 182 -21.31 -24.21 4.51
CA GLY A 182 -22.07 -25.45 4.73
C GLY A 182 -21.34 -26.71 4.24
N LYS A 183 -20.64 -26.61 3.10
CA LYS A 183 -19.84 -27.70 2.54
C LYS A 183 -18.57 -27.94 3.35
N GLN A 184 -17.96 -26.89 3.89
CA GLN A 184 -16.72 -26.95 4.64
C GLN A 184 -16.91 -27.45 6.07
N LEU A 185 -18.00 -27.10 6.76
CA LEU A 185 -18.32 -27.60 8.11
C LEU A 185 -18.36 -29.13 8.18
N ALA A 186 -18.81 -29.79 7.10
CA ALA A 186 -18.86 -31.24 7.03
C ALA A 186 -17.49 -31.91 6.81
N LYS A 187 -16.48 -31.14 6.37
CA LYS A 187 -15.17 -31.66 5.92
C LYS A 187 -14.01 -31.23 6.80
N ASN A 188 -14.10 -30.08 7.45
CA ASN A 188 -12.96 -29.44 8.09
C ASN A 188 -13.36 -28.74 9.40
N SER A 189 -12.84 -29.21 10.52
CA SER A 189 -13.07 -28.63 11.84
C SER A 189 -12.55 -27.17 11.96
N LEU A 190 -11.59 -26.74 11.14
CA LEU A 190 -11.14 -25.36 11.10
C LEU A 190 -12.25 -24.38 10.71
N THR A 191 -13.33 -24.87 10.10
CA THR A 191 -14.51 -24.05 9.74
C THR A 191 -15.15 -23.37 10.95
N GLU A 192 -14.93 -23.90 12.15
CA GLU A 192 -15.35 -23.23 13.40
C GLU A 192 -14.73 -21.83 13.57
N LEU A 193 -13.51 -21.59 13.02
CA LEU A 193 -12.83 -20.30 13.10
C LEU A 193 -13.61 -19.17 12.38
N TRP A 194 -14.47 -19.53 11.42
CA TRP A 194 -15.30 -18.55 10.70
C TRP A 194 -16.80 -18.91 10.74
N ARG A 195 -17.23 -19.63 11.78
CA ARG A 195 -18.62 -20.05 11.95
C ARG A 195 -19.57 -18.86 12.09
N HIS A 196 -19.21 -17.85 12.86
CA HIS A 196 -20.03 -16.67 13.10
C HIS A 196 -19.70 -15.53 12.13
N PRO A 197 -20.67 -14.66 11.75
CA PRO A 197 -20.45 -13.60 10.76
C PRO A 197 -19.28 -12.67 11.08
N ILE A 198 -19.09 -12.30 12.35
CA ILE A 198 -17.97 -11.47 12.77
C ILE A 198 -16.63 -12.21 12.59
N HIS A 199 -16.58 -13.48 12.99
CA HIS A 199 -15.38 -14.31 12.79
C HIS A 199 -15.08 -14.51 11.31
N THR A 200 -16.13 -14.73 10.47
CA THR A 200 -15.94 -14.86 9.02
C THR A 200 -15.26 -13.61 8.43
N ARG A 201 -15.70 -12.41 8.87
CA ARG A 201 -15.12 -11.15 8.39
C ARG A 201 -13.66 -10.99 8.81
N GLU A 202 -13.37 -11.19 10.08
CA GLU A 202 -12.01 -11.01 10.62
C GLU A 202 -11.05 -12.08 10.08
N PHE A 203 -11.48 -13.36 10.08
CA PHE A 203 -10.71 -14.46 9.54
C PHE A 203 -10.45 -14.27 8.02
N GLY A 204 -11.50 -13.92 7.26
CA GLY A 204 -11.37 -13.66 5.82
C GLY A 204 -10.42 -12.50 5.52
N SER A 205 -10.46 -11.43 6.31
CA SER A 205 -9.52 -10.31 6.20
C SER A 205 -8.07 -10.77 6.43
N HIS A 206 -7.84 -11.53 7.51
CA HIS A 206 -6.51 -12.05 7.83
C HIS A 206 -6.00 -13.02 6.76
N VAL A 207 -6.83 -13.96 6.33
CA VAL A 207 -6.48 -14.92 5.25
C VAL A 207 -6.13 -14.18 3.95
N THR A 208 -6.86 -13.13 3.59
CA THR A 208 -6.54 -12.32 2.40
C THR A 208 -5.10 -11.81 2.46
N ASN A 209 -4.68 -11.26 3.59
CA ASN A 209 -3.31 -10.73 3.73
C ASN A 209 -2.26 -11.84 3.71
N VAL A 210 -2.54 -12.99 4.32
CA VAL A 210 -1.65 -14.16 4.24
C VAL A 210 -1.48 -14.63 2.79
N LEU A 211 -2.57 -14.70 2.02
CA LEU A 211 -2.52 -15.08 0.60
C LEU A 211 -1.72 -14.06 -0.23
N ARG A 212 -1.87 -12.75 0.03
CA ARG A 212 -1.05 -11.69 -0.60
C ARG A 212 0.44 -11.85 -0.30
N CYS A 213 0.79 -12.15 0.96
CA CYS A 213 2.17 -12.41 1.34
C CYS A 213 2.74 -13.63 0.59
N LEU A 214 2.00 -14.73 0.53
CA LEU A 214 2.41 -15.93 -0.21
C LEU A 214 2.52 -15.67 -1.72
N GLN A 215 1.63 -14.87 -2.30
CA GLN A 215 1.71 -14.45 -3.70
C GLN A 215 3.02 -13.68 -3.95
N LEU A 216 3.36 -12.71 -3.11
CA LEU A 216 4.61 -11.94 -3.24
C LEU A 216 5.85 -12.83 -3.07
N GLU A 217 5.86 -13.73 -2.08
CA GLU A 217 6.94 -14.71 -1.91
C GLU A 217 7.07 -15.62 -3.13
N ALA A 218 5.95 -16.07 -3.73
CA ALA A 218 5.94 -16.88 -4.93
C ALA A 218 6.45 -16.15 -6.18
N HIS A 219 6.60 -14.83 -6.11
CA HIS A 219 7.24 -14.00 -7.15
C HIS A 219 8.68 -13.61 -6.80
N GLY A 220 9.26 -14.17 -5.71
CA GLY A 220 10.65 -13.97 -5.34
C GLY A 220 10.92 -12.82 -4.40
N TYR A 221 9.88 -12.26 -3.78
CA TYR A 221 10.02 -11.22 -2.77
C TYR A 221 10.28 -11.80 -1.38
N GLN A 222 11.07 -11.09 -0.61
CA GLN A 222 11.13 -11.22 0.84
C GLN A 222 10.03 -10.35 1.43
N VAL A 223 9.14 -10.95 2.23
CA VAL A 223 7.98 -10.24 2.80
C VAL A 223 8.18 -10.04 4.29
N THR A 224 7.89 -8.84 4.76
CA THR A 224 7.84 -8.46 6.17
C THR A 224 6.45 -7.91 6.47
N VAL A 225 5.84 -8.41 7.54
CA VAL A 225 4.55 -7.93 8.04
C VAL A 225 4.78 -7.30 9.40
N THR A 226 4.28 -6.07 9.59
CA THR A 226 4.42 -5.34 10.85
C THR A 226 3.19 -4.48 11.13
N GLU A 227 3.13 -3.86 12.27
CA GLU A 227 2.07 -2.91 12.63
C GLU A 227 2.40 -1.51 12.11
N LEU A 228 1.40 -0.85 11.52
CA LEU A 228 1.52 0.53 11.06
C LEU A 228 1.37 1.54 12.20
N VAL A 229 0.46 1.30 13.15
CA VAL A 229 0.21 2.15 14.32
C VAL A 229 -0.16 1.28 15.51
N GLY A 230 0.02 1.75 16.75
CA GLY A 230 -0.34 0.98 17.95
C GLY A 230 -1.84 0.60 18.00
N TRP A 231 -2.14 -0.51 18.65
CA TRP A 231 -3.47 -1.13 18.80
C TRP A 231 -4.60 -0.18 19.22
N GLU A 232 -4.25 0.86 19.95
CA GLU A 232 -5.18 1.89 20.47
C GLU A 232 -5.89 2.69 19.38
N HIS A 233 -5.45 2.56 18.11
CA HIS A 233 -5.92 3.42 17.03
C HIS A 233 -6.66 2.69 15.90
N SER A 234 -6.41 1.41 15.68
CA SER A 234 -7.09 0.61 14.65
C SER A 234 -6.85 -0.88 14.84
N MET A 235 -7.90 -1.69 14.69
CA MET A 235 -7.78 -3.15 14.61
C MET A 235 -7.25 -3.62 13.23
N LYS A 236 -7.32 -2.76 12.20
CA LYS A 236 -6.79 -3.01 10.86
C LYS A 236 -5.54 -2.15 10.68
N ASN A 237 -4.41 -2.72 11.05
CA ASN A 237 -3.17 -2.00 11.30
C ASN A 237 -1.95 -2.71 10.71
N GLU A 238 -2.18 -3.57 9.74
CA GLU A 238 -1.15 -4.37 9.13
C GLU A 238 -0.45 -3.59 8.01
N LEU A 239 0.88 -3.59 8.03
CA LEU A 239 1.74 -3.09 6.98
C LEU A 239 2.52 -4.26 6.39
N ILE A 240 2.35 -4.49 5.09
CA ILE A 240 3.07 -5.51 4.32
C ILE A 240 4.15 -4.79 3.50
N ILE A 241 5.40 -5.16 3.70
CA ILE A 241 6.55 -4.64 2.96
C ILE A 241 7.20 -5.81 2.23
N ALA A 242 7.27 -5.73 0.91
CA ALA A 242 7.92 -6.74 0.08
C ALA A 242 9.13 -6.14 -0.63
N ASN A 243 10.27 -6.86 -0.55
CA ASN A 243 11.54 -6.50 -1.19
C ASN A 243 11.92 -7.60 -2.16
N TYR A 244 12.09 -7.28 -3.44
CA TYR A 244 12.50 -8.25 -4.44
C TYR A 244 13.94 -8.71 -4.20
N LYS A 245 14.12 -9.99 -3.89
CA LYS A 245 15.42 -10.62 -3.61
C LYS A 245 15.67 -11.83 -4.50
N ASN A 246 14.81 -12.06 -5.49
CA ASN A 246 14.86 -13.22 -6.38
C ASN A 246 14.93 -14.57 -5.61
N LEU A 247 14.11 -14.67 -4.55
CA LEU A 247 14.07 -15.88 -3.71
C LEU A 247 13.42 -17.07 -4.43
N PRO A 248 13.67 -18.32 -3.96
CA PRO A 248 13.02 -19.52 -4.50
C PRO A 248 11.49 -19.45 -4.39
N ARG A 249 10.79 -19.66 -5.50
CA ARG A 249 9.35 -19.36 -5.67
C ARG A 249 8.44 -20.57 -5.41
N GLN A 250 8.90 -21.77 -5.76
CA GLN A 250 8.08 -22.99 -5.80
C GLN A 250 7.40 -23.29 -4.46
N ARG A 251 8.13 -23.28 -3.36
CA ARG A 251 7.59 -23.59 -2.03
C ARG A 251 6.52 -22.61 -1.57
N ALA A 252 6.61 -21.33 -1.95
CA ALA A 252 5.60 -20.34 -1.61
C ALA A 252 4.32 -20.55 -2.43
N ALA A 253 4.44 -20.88 -3.72
CA ALA A 253 3.32 -21.23 -4.59
C ALA A 253 2.60 -22.50 -4.12
N GLU A 254 3.34 -23.52 -3.68
CA GLU A 254 2.78 -24.74 -3.09
C GLU A 254 1.94 -24.42 -1.83
N ARG A 255 2.50 -23.65 -0.89
CA ARG A 255 1.80 -23.21 0.33
C ARG A 255 0.55 -22.35 0.02
N LEU A 256 0.63 -21.46 -0.97
CA LEU A 256 -0.50 -20.67 -1.43
C LEU A 256 -1.65 -21.59 -1.89
N ASN A 257 -1.33 -22.59 -2.73
CA ASN A 257 -2.31 -23.56 -3.21
C ASN A 257 -2.90 -24.39 -2.07
N GLU A 258 -2.07 -24.87 -1.13
CA GLU A 258 -2.53 -25.64 0.04
C GLU A 258 -3.51 -24.84 0.91
N VAL A 259 -3.26 -23.56 1.15
CA VAL A 259 -4.16 -22.67 1.92
C VAL A 259 -5.49 -22.52 1.19
N LEU A 260 -5.47 -22.27 -0.12
CA LEU A 260 -6.69 -22.13 -0.93
C LEU A 260 -7.52 -23.42 -0.89
N GLN A 261 -6.90 -24.58 -1.07
CA GLN A 261 -7.58 -25.89 -1.02
C GLN A 261 -8.14 -26.20 0.38
N THR A 262 -7.33 -26.00 1.42
CA THR A 262 -7.73 -26.31 2.81
C THR A 262 -8.94 -25.48 3.25
N LEU A 263 -9.03 -24.23 2.78
CA LEU A 263 -10.13 -23.33 3.13
C LEU A 263 -11.30 -23.34 2.14
N GLY A 264 -11.21 -24.12 1.05
CA GLY A 264 -12.24 -24.17 0.00
C GLY A 264 -12.36 -22.87 -0.78
N LEU A 265 -11.21 -22.26 -1.11
CA LEU A 265 -11.05 -20.98 -1.80
C LEU A 265 -10.49 -21.14 -3.22
N GLU A 266 -10.60 -22.32 -3.82
CA GLU A 266 -10.00 -22.62 -5.14
C GLU A 266 -10.57 -21.71 -6.25
N GLU A 267 -11.80 -21.21 -6.10
CA GLU A 267 -12.40 -20.26 -7.04
C GLU A 267 -11.62 -18.92 -7.08
N MET A 268 -10.72 -18.67 -6.12
CA MET A 268 -9.88 -17.45 -6.05
C MET A 268 -8.48 -17.62 -6.66
N ASN A 269 -8.18 -18.77 -7.28
CA ASN A 269 -6.88 -19.00 -7.93
C ASN A 269 -6.49 -17.86 -8.87
N GLY A 270 -7.41 -17.42 -9.74
CA GLY A 270 -7.15 -16.32 -10.68
C GLY A 270 -6.77 -14.99 -10.01
N ARG A 271 -7.14 -14.80 -8.73
CA ARG A 271 -6.75 -13.61 -7.95
C ARG A 271 -5.31 -13.69 -7.46
N PHE A 272 -4.93 -14.81 -6.83
CA PHE A 272 -3.66 -14.92 -6.12
C PHE A 272 -2.53 -15.59 -6.93
N PHE A 273 -2.84 -16.24 -8.06
CA PHE A 273 -1.85 -16.77 -9.01
C PHE A 273 -1.61 -15.86 -10.22
N ALA A 274 -2.18 -14.66 -10.23
CA ALA A 274 -1.93 -13.70 -11.30
C ALA A 274 -0.42 -13.41 -11.46
N GLY A 275 0.10 -13.54 -12.69
CA GLY A 275 1.51 -13.29 -13.00
C GLY A 275 2.46 -14.47 -12.70
N MET A 276 1.96 -15.66 -12.43
CA MET A 276 2.77 -16.87 -12.23
C MET A 276 2.95 -17.70 -13.52
N ASP A 277 2.54 -17.20 -14.66
CA ASP A 277 2.65 -17.85 -15.99
C ASP A 277 4.06 -17.86 -16.54
#